data_c4676e429c044e35b40864e5daf2723c
#
_entry.id   c4676e429c044e35b40864e5daf2723c
#
_cell.length_a   1.000
_cell.length_b   1.000
_cell.length_c   1.000
_cell.angle_alpha   90.00
_cell.angle_beta   90.00
_cell.angle_gamma   90.00
#
_symmetry.space_group_name_H-M   'P 1'
#
loop_
_entity.id
_entity.type
_entity.pdbx_description
1 polymer ?
#
loop_
_entity_poly.entity_id
_entity_poly.type
_entity_poly.pdbx_seq_one_letter_code
_entity_poly.pdbx_strand_id
1 'polypeptide(L)'
;MAVIKIKNIKAMAKIGVYDYEQEKRQPLFITLKLHYDAMPACAGDDISKAVDYSLLEKSILEFTENSSFALIETLCDRLLELVLQHSMVSKAKITIAKPEAVNFAENVFVSMKKNKNNTKKT
;
A
#
# COMPACT_ATOMS: atom_id res chain seq x y z
N MET A 1 -13.73 -8.22 13.47
CA MET A 1 -12.88 -7.72 12.38
C MET A 1 -11.48 -8.30 12.49
N ALA A 2 -10.94 -8.74 11.38
CA ALA A 2 -9.55 -9.14 11.31
C ALA A 2 -8.69 -8.00 10.81
N VAL A 3 -7.43 -7.99 11.23
CA VAL A 3 -6.43 -7.03 10.76
C VAL A 3 -5.31 -7.82 10.09
N ILE A 4 -4.99 -7.45 8.86
CA ILE A 4 -3.80 -7.98 8.17
C ILE A 4 -2.79 -6.85 8.08
N LYS A 5 -1.55 -7.15 8.45
CA LYS A 5 -0.44 -6.21 8.29
C LYS A 5 0.67 -6.88 7.49
N ILE A 6 0.99 -6.28 6.35
CA ILE A 6 2.13 -6.71 5.53
C ILE A 6 3.20 -5.64 5.70
N LYS A 7 4.30 -6.00 6.33
CA LYS A 7 5.29 -5.02 6.77
C LYS A 7 6.51 -5.01 5.84
N ASN A 8 6.88 -3.80 5.42
CA ASN A 8 8.13 -3.54 4.69
C ASN A 8 8.25 -4.31 3.37
N ILE A 9 7.25 -4.21 2.54
CA ILE A 9 7.34 -4.69 1.15
C ILE A 9 8.37 -3.80 0.45
N LYS A 10 9.48 -4.39 0.00
CA LYS A 10 10.50 -3.64 -0.71
C LYS A 10 10.16 -3.53 -2.18
N ALA A 11 10.07 -2.32 -2.67
CA ALA A 11 9.81 -2.04 -4.10
C ALA A 11 10.86 -1.07 -4.62
N MET A 12 11.32 -1.27 -5.85
CA MET A 12 12.23 -0.35 -6.52
C MET A 12 11.38 0.56 -7.41
N ALA A 13 11.33 1.84 -7.10
CA ALA A 13 10.38 2.77 -7.74
C ALA A 13 11.03 4.05 -8.20
N LYS A 14 10.44 4.66 -9.23
CA LYS A 14 10.77 6.01 -9.66
C LYS A 14 9.82 6.96 -8.94
N ILE A 15 10.35 7.68 -7.97
CA ILE A 15 9.53 8.55 -7.13
C ILE A 15 10.32 9.76 -6.66
N GLY A 16 9.74 10.95 -6.79
CA GLY A 16 10.34 12.18 -6.35
C GLY A 16 10.09 13.33 -7.31
N VAL A 17 10.28 14.55 -6.80
CA VAL A 17 10.02 15.78 -7.56
C VAL A 17 11.18 16.20 -8.43
N TYR A 18 12.37 15.70 -8.17
CA TYR A 18 13.58 16.08 -8.92
C TYR A 18 13.80 15.18 -10.13
N ASP A 19 14.38 15.73 -11.19
CA ASP A 19 14.61 15.00 -12.43
C ASP A 19 15.46 13.73 -12.20
N TYR A 20 16.51 13.82 -11.38
CA TYR A 20 17.36 12.66 -11.10
C TYR A 20 16.60 11.54 -10.39
N GLU A 21 15.55 11.87 -9.62
CA GLU A 21 14.72 10.86 -8.96
C GLU A 21 13.83 10.11 -9.94
N GLN A 22 13.49 10.72 -11.07
CA GLN A 22 12.69 10.09 -12.11
C GLN A 22 13.55 9.25 -13.07
N GLU A 23 14.84 9.43 -13.08
CA GLU A 23 15.76 8.69 -13.94
C GLU A 23 16.24 7.38 -13.33
N LYS A 24 16.19 7.27 -12.01
CA LYS A 24 16.75 6.13 -11.29
C LYS A 24 15.75 5.59 -10.27
N ARG A 25 15.63 4.25 -10.22
CA ARG A 25 14.78 3.60 -9.22
C ARG A 25 15.43 3.68 -7.85
N GLN A 26 14.60 3.86 -6.84
CA GLN A 26 15.01 3.94 -5.44
C GLN A 26 14.23 2.91 -4.63
N PRO A 27 14.82 2.38 -3.54
CA PRO A 27 14.10 1.46 -2.67
C PRO A 27 13.04 2.20 -1.85
N LEU A 28 11.83 1.65 -1.87
CA LEU A 28 10.76 2.05 -0.97
C LEU A 28 10.37 0.84 -0.14
N PHE A 29 9.95 1.09 1.09
CA PHE A 29 9.42 0.05 1.96
C PHE A 29 7.97 0.38 2.27
N ILE A 30 7.07 -0.48 1.83
CA ILE A 30 5.63 -0.27 1.90
C ILE A 30 5.06 -1.19 2.96
N THR A 31 4.34 -0.60 3.92
CA THR A 31 3.62 -1.37 4.94
C THR A 31 2.13 -1.13 4.75
N LEU A 32 1.40 -2.22 4.61
CA LEU A 32 -0.05 -2.20 4.49
C LEU A 32 -0.66 -2.74 5.77
N LYS A 33 -1.67 -2.04 6.28
CA LYS A 33 -2.54 -2.53 7.34
C LYS A 33 -3.97 -2.41 6.86
N LEU A 34 -4.71 -3.52 6.88
CA LEU A 34 -6.11 -3.50 6.44
C LEU A 34 -7.00 -4.22 7.43
N HIS A 35 -8.29 -3.90 7.37
CA HIS A 35 -9.32 -4.52 8.20
C HIS A 35 -10.36 -5.16 7.30
N TYR A 36 -10.81 -6.36 7.65
CA TYR A 36 -11.91 -7.03 6.93
C TYR A 36 -12.67 -7.96 7.87
N ASP A 37 -13.89 -8.31 7.49
CA ASP A 37 -14.69 -9.27 8.26
C ASP A 37 -14.28 -10.70 7.86
N ALA A 38 -13.53 -11.36 8.74
CA ALA A 38 -13.02 -12.71 8.50
C ALA A 38 -13.99 -13.81 8.93
N MET A 39 -15.15 -13.49 9.52
CA MET A 39 -16.06 -14.50 10.04
C MET A 39 -16.56 -15.47 8.98
N PRO A 40 -16.94 -15.02 7.77
CA PRO A 40 -17.33 -15.98 6.72
C PRO A 40 -16.22 -16.95 6.34
N ALA A 41 -14.97 -16.45 6.27
CA ALA A 41 -13.82 -17.31 5.96
C ALA A 41 -13.56 -18.32 7.06
N CYS A 42 -13.66 -17.89 8.34
CA CYS A 42 -13.44 -18.74 9.50
C CYS A 42 -14.49 -19.85 9.61
N ALA A 43 -15.73 -19.55 9.26
CA ALA A 43 -16.83 -20.50 9.42
C ALA A 43 -16.60 -21.78 8.62
N GLY A 44 -15.99 -21.70 7.45
CA GLY A 44 -15.72 -22.85 6.58
C GLY A 44 -14.24 -23.09 6.31
N ASP A 45 -13.35 -22.34 6.93
CA ASP A 45 -11.91 -22.36 6.64
C ASP A 45 -11.67 -22.22 5.13
N ASP A 46 -12.30 -21.21 4.53
CA ASP A 46 -12.43 -21.04 3.09
C ASP A 46 -11.70 -19.78 2.59
N ILE A 47 -10.62 -20.01 1.82
CA ILE A 47 -9.79 -18.93 1.28
C ILE A 47 -10.57 -18.01 0.32
N SER A 48 -11.59 -18.53 -0.35
CA SER A 48 -12.38 -17.72 -1.28
C SER A 48 -13.17 -16.61 -0.58
N LYS A 49 -13.32 -16.70 0.73
CA LYS A 49 -14.01 -15.72 1.57
C LYS A 49 -13.05 -14.88 2.41
N ALA A 50 -11.75 -15.05 2.19
CA ALA A 50 -10.69 -14.33 2.89
C ALA A 50 -10.00 -13.34 1.96
N VAL A 51 -9.18 -12.47 2.54
CA VAL A 51 -8.26 -11.64 1.77
C VAL A 51 -7.00 -12.46 1.51
N ASP A 52 -6.68 -12.69 0.25
CA ASP A 52 -5.45 -13.37 -0.15
C ASP A 52 -4.30 -12.35 -0.11
N TYR A 53 -3.57 -12.32 1.00
CA TYR A 53 -2.52 -11.33 1.19
C TYR A 53 -1.31 -11.55 0.28
N SER A 54 -1.04 -12.77 -0.16
CA SER A 54 0.04 -13.02 -1.12
C SER A 54 -0.25 -12.38 -2.47
N LEU A 55 -1.48 -12.49 -2.94
CA LEU A 55 -1.91 -11.87 -4.18
C LEU A 55 -1.92 -10.34 -4.06
N LEU A 56 -2.34 -9.84 -2.90
CA LEU A 56 -2.37 -8.41 -2.64
C LEU A 56 -0.96 -7.82 -2.61
N GLU A 57 -0.01 -8.51 -1.98
CA GLU A 57 1.40 -8.11 -1.99
C GLU A 57 1.94 -7.98 -3.42
N LYS A 58 1.66 -8.97 -4.26
CA LYS A 58 2.06 -8.95 -5.68
C LYS A 58 1.48 -7.75 -6.40
N SER A 59 0.20 -7.46 -6.17
CA SER A 59 -0.48 -6.35 -6.82
C SER A 59 0.13 -5.00 -6.42
N ILE A 60 0.47 -4.84 -5.15
CA ILE A 60 1.12 -3.63 -4.64
C ILE A 60 2.49 -3.48 -5.30
N LEU A 61 3.27 -4.55 -5.35
CA LEU A 61 4.60 -4.52 -5.92
C LEU A 61 4.57 -4.20 -7.41
N GLU A 62 3.72 -4.87 -8.17
CA GLU A 62 3.57 -4.63 -9.61
C GLU A 62 3.14 -3.20 -9.90
N PHE A 63 2.15 -2.70 -9.19
CA PHE A 63 1.66 -1.34 -9.37
C PHE A 63 2.78 -0.33 -9.12
N THR A 64 3.48 -0.49 -8.00
CA THR A 64 4.55 0.44 -7.59
C THR A 64 5.69 0.45 -8.59
N GLU A 65 6.13 -0.72 -9.04
CA GLU A 65 7.27 -0.83 -9.94
C GLU A 65 6.95 -0.39 -11.38
N ASN A 66 5.68 -0.40 -11.76
CA ASN A 66 5.23 0.05 -13.08
C ASN A 66 4.72 1.48 -13.08
N SER A 67 4.84 2.19 -11.96
CA SER A 67 4.36 3.56 -11.80
C SER A 67 5.52 4.53 -11.64
N SER A 68 5.21 5.82 -11.87
CA SER A 68 6.14 6.90 -11.62
C SER A 68 5.34 8.08 -11.10
N PHE A 69 5.70 8.56 -9.91
CA PHE A 69 4.99 9.67 -9.26
C PHE A 69 6.00 10.68 -8.71
N ALA A 70 5.60 11.94 -8.68
CA ALA A 70 6.40 12.99 -8.04
C ALA A 70 6.32 12.89 -6.51
N LEU A 71 5.17 12.49 -5.98
CA LEU A 71 4.90 12.51 -4.54
C LEU A 71 4.64 11.11 -4.00
N ILE A 72 5.21 10.84 -2.83
CA ILE A 72 4.92 9.61 -2.07
C ILE A 72 3.43 9.55 -1.72
N GLU A 73 2.84 10.69 -1.38
CA GLU A 73 1.42 10.80 -1.05
C GLU A 73 0.53 10.31 -2.18
N THR A 74 0.89 10.62 -3.43
CA THR A 74 0.14 10.15 -4.59
C THR A 74 0.20 8.63 -4.68
N LEU A 75 1.38 8.05 -4.49
CA LEU A 75 1.54 6.60 -4.48
C LEU A 75 0.71 5.96 -3.35
N CYS A 76 0.75 6.54 -2.14
CA CYS A 76 -0.08 6.08 -1.03
C CYS A 76 -1.56 6.06 -1.42
N ASP A 77 -2.04 7.15 -2.01
CA ASP A 77 -3.45 7.27 -2.40
C ASP A 77 -3.86 6.21 -3.41
N ARG A 78 -3.05 6.00 -4.43
CA ARG A 78 -3.33 5.00 -5.47
C ARG A 78 -3.29 3.58 -4.91
N LEU A 79 -2.35 3.29 -4.02
CA LEU A 79 -2.27 1.97 -3.38
C LEU A 79 -3.46 1.72 -2.46
N LEU A 80 -3.93 2.75 -1.75
CA LEU A 80 -5.13 2.62 -0.92
C LEU A 80 -6.36 2.30 -1.78
N GLU A 81 -6.51 2.97 -2.93
CA GLU A 81 -7.60 2.68 -3.84
C GLU A 81 -7.53 1.23 -4.36
N LEU A 82 -6.34 0.78 -4.71
CA LEU A 82 -6.12 -0.60 -5.16
C LEU A 82 -6.55 -1.61 -4.10
N VAL A 83 -6.14 -1.40 -2.85
CA VAL A 83 -6.48 -2.28 -1.74
C VAL A 83 -7.99 -2.26 -1.46
N LEU A 84 -8.60 -1.08 -1.49
CA LEU A 84 -10.03 -0.92 -1.19
C LEU A 84 -10.95 -1.40 -2.31
N GLN A 85 -10.42 -1.72 -3.48
CA GLN A 85 -11.19 -2.40 -4.54
C GLN A 85 -11.58 -3.81 -4.11
N HIS A 86 -10.83 -4.42 -3.20
CA HIS A 86 -11.18 -5.74 -2.68
C HIS A 86 -12.46 -5.63 -1.87
N SER A 87 -13.49 -6.41 -2.28
CA SER A 87 -14.85 -6.27 -1.73
C SER A 87 -14.93 -6.48 -0.23
N MET A 88 -14.04 -7.28 0.34
CA MET A 88 -14.05 -7.62 1.77
C MET A 88 -13.34 -6.60 2.66
N VAL A 89 -12.48 -5.76 2.08
CA VAL A 89 -11.70 -4.79 2.86
C VAL A 89 -12.57 -3.60 3.21
N SER A 90 -12.63 -3.25 4.49
CA SER A 90 -13.44 -2.11 4.97
C SER A 90 -12.61 -0.83 5.10
N LYS A 91 -11.37 -0.95 5.50
CA LYS A 91 -10.45 0.19 5.62
C LYS A 91 -9.01 -0.27 5.51
N ALA A 92 -8.13 0.65 5.14
CA ALA A 92 -6.72 0.36 4.97
C ALA A 92 -5.86 1.57 5.30
N LYS A 93 -4.63 1.28 5.67
CA LYS A 93 -3.59 2.28 5.91
C LYS A 93 -2.34 1.84 5.17
N ILE A 94 -1.73 2.77 4.43
CA ILE A 94 -0.44 2.57 3.77
C ILE A 94 0.57 3.49 4.43
N THR A 95 1.73 2.92 4.75
CA THR A 95 2.90 3.68 5.21
C THR A 95 4.04 3.37 4.25
N ILE A 96 4.64 4.41 3.69
CA ILE A 96 5.78 4.27 2.78
C ILE A 96 7.00 4.94 3.41
N ALA A 97 8.09 4.18 3.50
CA ALA A 97 9.39 4.67 3.93
C ALA A 97 10.28 4.86 2.70
N LYS A 98 10.91 6.04 2.62
CA LYS A 98 11.85 6.39 1.54
C LYS A 98 13.20 6.73 2.17
N PRO A 99 14.10 5.74 2.36
CA PRO A 99 15.33 5.93 3.13
C PRO A 99 16.29 6.97 2.56
N GLU A 100 16.25 7.18 1.24
CA GLU A 100 17.18 8.08 0.56
C GLU A 100 16.63 9.50 0.36
N ALA A 101 15.49 9.81 1.00
CA ALA A 101 14.80 11.09 0.75
C ALA A 101 15.52 12.31 1.35
N VAL A 102 16.22 12.11 2.47
CA VAL A 102 16.84 13.20 3.22
C VAL A 102 18.23 12.80 3.69
N ASN A 103 19.07 13.80 4.01
CA ASN A 103 20.48 13.58 4.33
C ASN A 103 20.75 13.45 5.83
N PHE A 104 19.87 13.97 6.68
CA PHE A 104 20.15 14.10 8.12
C PHE A 104 19.27 13.23 9.01
N ALA A 105 18.27 12.56 8.43
CA ALA A 105 17.41 11.61 9.15
C ALA A 105 17.67 10.21 8.62
N GLU A 106 17.36 9.21 9.43
CA GLU A 106 17.48 7.81 9.00
C GLU A 106 16.49 7.47 7.91
N ASN A 107 15.31 8.10 7.96
CA ASN A 107 14.24 7.73 7.06
C ASN A 107 13.17 8.82 7.01
N VAL A 108 12.35 8.76 5.95
CA VAL A 108 11.13 9.55 5.83
C VAL A 108 9.98 8.59 5.68
N PHE A 109 8.95 8.76 6.50
CA PHE A 109 7.74 7.95 6.44
C PHE A 109 6.54 8.83 6.07
N VAL A 110 5.75 8.37 5.14
CA VAL A 110 4.46 8.99 4.81
C VAL A 110 3.38 7.95 5.02
N SER A 111 2.35 8.29 5.78
CA SER A 111 1.22 7.40 6.05
C SER A 111 -0.08 8.07 5.63
N MET A 112 -0.94 7.29 5.00
CA MET A 112 -2.30 7.71 4.67
C MET A 112 -3.25 6.56 4.97
N LYS A 113 -4.48 6.89 5.32
CA LYS A 113 -5.51 5.88 5.58
C LYS A 113 -6.81 6.30 4.92
N LYS A 114 -7.57 5.30 4.49
CA LYS A 114 -8.92 5.48 3.94
C LYS A 114 -9.81 4.36 4.41
N ASN A 115 -11.09 4.65 4.52
CA ASN A 115 -12.09 3.60 4.63
C ASN A 115 -12.98 3.61 3.41
N LYS A 116 -13.68 2.52 3.19
CA LYS A 116 -14.46 2.32 1.97
C LYS A 116 -15.57 3.36 1.80
N ASN A 117 -16.15 3.83 2.90
CA ASN A 117 -17.20 4.84 2.84
C ASN A 117 -16.67 6.17 2.32
N ASN A 118 -15.43 6.52 2.65
CA ASN A 118 -14.80 7.76 2.18
C ASN A 118 -14.54 7.72 0.67
N THR A 119 -14.22 6.54 0.11
CA THR A 119 -13.96 6.41 -1.32
C THR A 119 -15.22 6.51 -2.16
N LYS A 120 -16.41 6.30 -1.57
CA LYS A 120 -17.69 6.36 -2.27
C LYS A 120 -18.30 7.76 -2.36
N LYS A 121 -17.71 8.74 -1.72
CA LYS A 121 -18.26 10.09 -1.63
C LYS A 121 -17.79 11.06 -2.69
N THR A 122 -17.02 10.62 -3.62
CA THR A 122 -16.51 11.49 -4.69
C THR A 122 -17.51 11.72 -5.79
#